data_9dde27384f978b8d9b4277a13e8f7020
#
_entry.id   9dde27384f978b8d9b4277a13e8f7020
#
_cell.length_a   1.000
_cell.length_b   1.000
_cell.length_c   1.000
_cell.angle_alpha   90.00
_cell.angle_beta   90.00
_cell.angle_gamma   90.00
#
_symmetry.space_group_name_H-M   'P 1'
#
loop_
_entity.id
_entity.type
_entity.pdbx_description
1 polymer ?
#
loop_
_entity_poly.entity_id
_entity_poly.type
_entity_poly.pdbx_seq_one_letter_code
_entity_poly.pdbx_strand_id
1 'polypeptide(L)'
;MFKLLKNKFVWLPILVALFIGAYFSITAIPSTHMKVNDLPIAIVNEDQGTTGKNLTKQITTKNSSNSSKMSIKWTVFNSQEDLLKEMNKEKYYGAIVIPKNFSSNLQSLMTPNPKKAKLKIIINQGMGTTITTQVNTTLTEMTHQINTALGKQLLQTLSKKMPAIPAEMASNLTNPLTIETEKINKTGDLANGGAHFFQSVWLGCLGTSMLLGFAFSKIKFKSLREKFSALGVQLLSAIISSFVIGYGVIYLQSTILNVTIPNFTLLGLFLSLCAFSFIIFINGVESWVGLISIPVFMLLLFFAAPLLTAIPESLNGFYSTLSNWLPMSYMYRGVKSIMYFNNSPSQSIIMGLIYTIIVGLILVISAQFKKDKKKEVDA
;
A
#
# COMPACT_ATOMS: atom_id res chain seq x y z
N MET A 1 40.92 -34.25 9.53
CA MET A 1 40.69 -32.94 8.87
C MET A 1 40.20 -33.12 7.46
N PHE A 2 40.91 -33.79 6.54
CA PHE A 2 40.50 -33.96 5.12
C PHE A 2 39.16 -34.72 4.92
N LYS A 3 38.77 -35.66 5.78
CA LYS A 3 37.46 -36.35 5.72
C LYS A 3 36.29 -35.42 6.01
N LEU A 4 36.46 -34.42 6.88
CA LEU A 4 35.43 -33.41 7.18
C LEU A 4 35.21 -32.48 6.01
N LEU A 5 36.29 -32.07 5.30
CA LEU A 5 36.15 -31.20 4.11
C LEU A 5 35.49 -31.90 2.91
N LYS A 6 35.46 -33.22 2.86
CA LYS A 6 34.70 -34.03 1.88
C LYS A 6 33.22 -34.17 2.23
N ASN A 7 32.82 -33.77 3.43
CA ASN A 7 31.42 -33.81 3.84
C ASN A 7 30.67 -32.58 3.24
N LYS A 8 29.69 -32.85 2.35
CA LYS A 8 28.85 -31.80 1.74
C LYS A 8 28.14 -30.93 2.77
N PHE A 9 27.84 -31.40 3.95
CA PHE A 9 27.24 -30.60 5.02
C PHE A 9 28.17 -29.51 5.58
N VAL A 10 29.47 -29.58 5.36
CA VAL A 10 30.44 -28.52 5.74
C VAL A 10 30.31 -27.30 4.78
N TRP A 11 29.96 -27.53 3.51
CA TRP A 11 29.81 -26.50 2.49
C TRP A 11 28.38 -25.97 2.37
N LEU A 12 27.40 -26.72 2.90
CA LEU A 12 26.00 -26.33 2.87
C LEU A 12 25.73 -24.95 3.50
N PRO A 13 26.32 -24.55 4.64
CA PRO A 13 26.11 -23.22 5.22
C PRO A 13 26.53 -22.08 4.29
N ILE A 14 27.58 -22.27 3.49
CA ILE A 14 28.03 -21.25 2.51
C ILE A 14 27.00 -21.09 1.40
N LEU A 15 26.49 -22.21 0.87
CA LEU A 15 25.44 -22.18 -0.15
C LEU A 15 24.15 -21.56 0.38
N VAL A 16 23.78 -21.88 1.62
CA VAL A 16 22.60 -21.29 2.30
C VAL A 16 22.81 -19.78 2.49
N ALA A 17 23.99 -19.34 2.94
CA ALA A 17 24.29 -17.92 3.11
C ALA A 17 24.23 -17.15 1.78
N LEU A 18 24.78 -17.71 0.70
CA LEU A 18 24.70 -17.13 -0.64
C LEU A 18 23.25 -17.08 -1.17
N PHE A 19 22.49 -18.16 -0.94
CA PHE A 19 21.06 -18.19 -1.30
C PHE A 19 20.26 -17.12 -0.57
N ILE A 20 20.46 -17.00 0.76
CA ILE A 20 19.81 -15.97 1.58
C ILE A 20 20.22 -14.57 1.10
N GLY A 21 21.51 -14.33 0.84
CA GLY A 21 22.01 -13.06 0.32
C GLY A 21 21.37 -12.69 -1.04
N ALA A 22 21.35 -13.65 -1.97
CA ALA A 22 20.71 -13.47 -3.28
C ALA A 22 19.20 -13.21 -3.14
N TYR A 23 18.53 -13.97 -2.28
CA TYR A 23 17.12 -13.82 -2.00
C TYR A 23 16.79 -12.40 -1.51
N PHE A 24 17.49 -11.89 -0.48
CA PHE A 24 17.28 -10.54 0.03
C PHE A 24 17.66 -9.47 -0.99
N SER A 25 18.67 -9.70 -1.82
CA SER A 25 19.03 -8.76 -2.90
C SER A 25 17.91 -8.66 -3.94
N ILE A 26 17.30 -9.78 -4.34
CA ILE A 26 16.16 -9.80 -5.28
C ILE A 26 14.94 -9.11 -4.66
N THR A 27 14.66 -9.34 -3.37
CA THR A 27 13.53 -8.71 -2.69
C THR A 27 13.68 -7.19 -2.54
N ALA A 28 14.90 -6.67 -2.53
CA ALA A 28 15.18 -5.24 -2.43
C ALA A 28 15.03 -4.49 -3.77
N ILE A 29 14.98 -5.19 -4.92
CA ILE A 29 14.90 -4.55 -6.25
C ILE A 29 13.72 -3.56 -6.36
N PRO A 30 12.48 -3.89 -5.93
CA PRO A 30 11.37 -2.95 -6.02
C PRO A 30 11.58 -1.64 -5.26
N SER A 31 12.34 -1.67 -4.16
CA SER A 31 12.59 -0.48 -3.33
C SER A 31 13.80 0.34 -3.79
N THR A 32 14.78 -0.28 -4.43
CA THR A 32 16.04 0.40 -4.83
C THR A 32 15.96 1.07 -6.20
N HIS A 33 15.14 0.58 -7.10
CA HIS A 33 14.98 1.08 -8.48
C HIS A 33 13.60 1.69 -8.73
N MET A 34 13.04 2.37 -7.72
CA MET A 34 11.74 3.04 -7.88
C MET A 34 11.81 4.13 -8.95
N LYS A 35 11.24 3.84 -10.11
CA LYS A 35 10.76 4.86 -11.05
C LYS A 35 9.25 4.85 -10.95
N VAL A 36 8.70 5.95 -10.50
CA VAL A 36 7.25 6.12 -10.43
C VAL A 36 6.79 6.69 -11.77
N ASN A 37 6.06 5.90 -12.53
CA ASN A 37 5.55 6.32 -13.83
C ASN A 37 4.06 6.62 -13.72
N ASP A 38 3.66 7.77 -14.32
CA ASP A 38 2.25 8.15 -14.46
C ASP A 38 1.46 8.20 -13.14
N LEU A 39 2.10 8.75 -12.07
CA LEU A 39 1.47 8.87 -10.77
C LEU A 39 0.19 9.71 -10.87
N PRO A 40 -1.00 9.17 -10.49
CA PRO A 40 -2.26 9.89 -10.63
C PRO A 40 -2.33 11.06 -9.64
N ILE A 41 -2.26 12.26 -10.16
CA ILE A 41 -2.43 13.51 -9.42
C ILE A 41 -3.51 14.34 -10.14
N ALA A 42 -4.37 14.99 -9.36
CA ALA A 42 -5.44 15.79 -9.89
C ALA A 42 -5.11 17.29 -9.88
N ILE A 43 -5.78 18.02 -10.74
CA ILE A 43 -5.91 19.48 -10.67
C ILE A 43 -7.39 19.84 -10.72
N VAL A 44 -7.83 20.63 -9.75
CA VAL A 44 -9.19 21.17 -9.74
C VAL A 44 -9.12 22.62 -10.13
N ASN A 45 -9.94 23.00 -11.09
CA ASN A 45 -10.10 24.41 -11.46
C ASN A 45 -11.56 24.84 -11.30
N GLU A 46 -11.84 25.53 -10.19
CA GLU A 46 -13.13 26.15 -9.93
C GLU A 46 -13.18 27.62 -10.39
N ASP A 47 -12.02 28.18 -10.82
CA ASP A 47 -11.92 29.55 -11.28
C ASP A 47 -12.43 29.70 -12.71
N GLN A 48 -13.34 30.65 -12.93
CA GLN A 48 -13.90 30.94 -14.25
C GLN A 48 -13.03 31.91 -15.09
N GLY A 49 -12.03 32.51 -14.45
CA GLY A 49 -11.16 33.49 -15.09
C GLY A 49 -10.12 32.86 -16.03
N THR A 50 -9.56 33.68 -16.88
CA THR A 50 -8.54 33.27 -17.87
C THR A 50 -7.25 32.82 -17.20
N THR A 51 -6.87 33.40 -16.05
CA THR A 51 -5.63 33.08 -15.35
C THR A 51 -5.67 31.65 -14.77
N GLY A 52 -6.79 31.24 -14.15
CA GLY A 52 -6.94 29.88 -13.66
C GLY A 52 -6.92 28.83 -14.78
N LYS A 53 -7.58 29.13 -15.90
CA LYS A 53 -7.56 28.26 -17.09
C LYS A 53 -6.15 28.12 -17.69
N ASN A 54 -5.43 29.24 -17.81
CA ASN A 54 -4.04 29.22 -18.30
C ASN A 54 -3.10 28.48 -17.36
N LEU A 55 -3.26 28.68 -16.05
CA LEU A 55 -2.47 27.96 -15.04
C LEU A 55 -2.72 26.45 -15.10
N THR A 56 -3.97 26.02 -15.20
CA THR A 56 -4.33 24.60 -15.38
C THR A 56 -3.63 24.04 -16.61
N LYS A 57 -3.69 24.74 -17.75
CA LYS A 57 -3.02 24.31 -18.97
C LYS A 57 -1.51 24.24 -18.82
N GLN A 58 -0.88 25.21 -18.17
CA GLN A 58 0.56 25.22 -17.92
C GLN A 58 1.01 24.03 -17.04
N ILE A 59 0.27 23.74 -15.97
CA ILE A 59 0.58 22.62 -15.07
C ILE A 59 0.44 21.28 -15.79
N THR A 60 -0.63 21.08 -16.55
CA THR A 60 -0.91 19.81 -17.24
C THR A 60 -0.01 19.59 -18.46
N THR A 61 0.48 20.67 -19.11
CA THR A 61 1.34 20.58 -20.31
C THR A 61 2.83 20.48 -19.94
N LYS A 62 3.26 21.09 -18.83
CA LYS A 62 4.59 20.88 -18.28
C LYS A 62 4.66 19.46 -17.72
N ASN A 63 4.82 18.50 -18.62
CA ASN A 63 5.23 17.17 -18.19
C ASN A 63 6.43 17.34 -17.27
N SER A 64 6.39 16.72 -16.13
CA SER A 64 7.38 16.76 -15.07
C SER A 64 8.70 16.13 -15.50
N SER A 65 9.26 16.63 -16.58
CA SER A 65 10.53 16.18 -17.16
C SER A 65 11.76 16.59 -16.33
N ASN A 66 11.56 17.23 -15.18
CA ASN A 66 12.69 17.72 -14.37
C ASN A 66 13.05 16.86 -13.16
N SER A 67 12.31 15.81 -12.82
CA SER A 67 12.79 14.81 -11.87
C SER A 67 12.84 13.46 -12.56
N SER A 68 14.03 12.96 -12.79
CA SER A 68 14.31 11.66 -13.44
C SER A 68 13.71 10.43 -12.73
N LYS A 69 12.96 10.62 -11.63
CA LYS A 69 12.45 9.55 -10.78
C LYS A 69 10.92 9.45 -10.71
N MET A 70 10.16 10.50 -11.08
CA MET A 70 8.70 10.50 -10.96
C MET A 70 8.06 11.25 -12.11
N SER A 71 7.19 10.58 -12.89
CA SER A 71 6.28 11.22 -13.84
C SER A 71 4.87 11.31 -13.25
N ILE A 72 4.16 12.39 -13.58
CA ILE A 72 2.81 12.67 -13.07
C ILE A 72 1.82 12.56 -14.22
N LYS A 73 0.75 11.82 -13.98
CA LYS A 73 -0.44 11.80 -14.86
C LYS A 73 -1.49 12.72 -14.28
N TRP A 74 -1.67 13.88 -14.92
CA TRP A 74 -2.65 14.86 -14.50
C TRP A 74 -4.06 14.51 -14.95
N THR A 75 -5.04 14.67 -14.04
CA THR A 75 -6.47 14.60 -14.35
C THR A 75 -7.14 15.90 -13.88
N VAL A 76 -7.91 16.53 -14.76
CA VAL A 76 -8.57 17.81 -14.48
C VAL A 76 -9.98 17.55 -13.96
N PHE A 77 -10.32 18.23 -12.86
CA PHE A 77 -11.66 18.28 -12.26
C PHE A 77 -12.17 19.71 -12.24
N ASN A 78 -13.50 19.87 -12.31
CA ASN A 78 -14.18 21.16 -12.21
C ASN A 78 -14.71 21.44 -10.80
N SER A 79 -14.67 20.45 -9.90
CA SER A 79 -15.18 20.54 -8.55
C SER A 79 -14.26 19.81 -7.57
N GLN A 80 -13.97 20.45 -6.43
CA GLN A 80 -13.24 19.80 -5.33
C GLN A 80 -14.04 18.64 -4.72
N GLU A 81 -15.36 18.75 -4.67
CA GLU A 81 -16.22 17.69 -4.13
C GLU A 81 -16.10 16.39 -4.92
N ASP A 82 -16.11 16.47 -6.26
CA ASP A 82 -15.98 15.30 -7.12
C ASP A 82 -14.58 14.68 -7.01
N LEU A 83 -13.55 15.52 -6.90
CA LEU A 83 -12.20 15.04 -6.61
C LEU A 83 -12.15 14.27 -5.28
N LEU A 84 -12.71 14.81 -4.19
CA LEU A 84 -12.69 14.15 -2.88
C LEU A 84 -13.38 12.79 -2.91
N LYS A 85 -14.49 12.65 -3.64
CA LYS A 85 -15.16 11.36 -3.86
C LYS A 85 -14.23 10.33 -4.54
N GLU A 86 -13.48 10.76 -5.55
CA GLU A 86 -12.53 9.89 -6.25
C GLU A 86 -11.26 9.63 -5.45
N MET A 87 -10.81 10.57 -4.62
CA MET A 87 -9.70 10.34 -3.67
C MET A 87 -10.08 9.33 -2.59
N ASN A 88 -11.33 9.33 -2.12
CA ASN A 88 -11.83 8.32 -1.19
C ASN A 88 -11.97 6.92 -1.83
N LYS A 89 -12.01 6.83 -3.16
CA LYS A 89 -11.92 5.56 -3.90
C LYS A 89 -10.48 5.14 -4.19
N GLU A 90 -9.50 5.73 -3.51
CA GLU A 90 -8.08 5.39 -3.63
C GLU A 90 -7.47 5.62 -5.02
N LYS A 91 -7.98 6.61 -5.79
CA LYS A 91 -7.53 6.84 -7.17
C LYS A 91 -6.44 7.89 -7.32
N TYR A 92 -6.33 8.86 -6.40
CA TYR A 92 -5.39 9.99 -6.51
C TYR A 92 -4.57 10.16 -5.24
N TYR A 93 -3.28 10.43 -5.41
CA TYR A 93 -2.33 10.64 -4.30
C TYR A 93 -2.33 12.06 -3.77
N GLY A 94 -2.64 13.02 -4.62
CA GLY A 94 -2.72 14.43 -4.27
C GLY A 94 -3.37 15.25 -5.36
N ALA A 95 -3.56 16.54 -5.06
CA ALA A 95 -4.15 17.48 -6.00
C ALA A 95 -3.71 18.91 -5.74
N ILE A 96 -3.77 19.74 -6.79
CA ILE A 96 -3.75 21.20 -6.70
C ILE A 96 -5.16 21.71 -6.97
N VAL A 97 -5.68 22.56 -6.09
CA VAL A 97 -7.00 23.19 -6.25
C VAL A 97 -6.83 24.69 -6.48
N ILE A 98 -7.41 25.18 -7.57
CA ILE A 98 -7.53 26.59 -7.95
C ILE A 98 -8.95 27.03 -7.56
N PRO A 99 -9.13 27.82 -6.48
CA PRO A 99 -10.46 28.22 -6.01
C PRO A 99 -11.16 29.21 -6.94
N LYS A 100 -12.47 29.34 -6.78
CA LYS A 100 -13.36 30.21 -7.63
C LYS A 100 -12.89 31.65 -7.79
N ASN A 101 -12.25 32.23 -6.78
CA ASN A 101 -11.85 33.65 -6.78
C ASN A 101 -10.36 33.85 -7.11
N PHE A 102 -9.70 32.84 -7.70
CA PHE A 102 -8.25 32.90 -7.95
C PHE A 102 -7.86 34.06 -8.86
N SER A 103 -8.47 34.17 -10.03
CA SER A 103 -8.18 35.28 -11.00
C SER A 103 -8.56 36.64 -10.47
N SER A 104 -9.70 36.77 -9.80
CA SER A 104 -10.16 38.07 -9.26
C SER A 104 -9.24 38.53 -8.11
N ASN A 105 -8.80 37.63 -7.25
CA ASN A 105 -7.86 37.97 -6.17
C ASN A 105 -6.50 38.39 -6.73
N LEU A 106 -5.96 37.71 -7.76
CA LEU A 106 -4.74 38.11 -8.42
C LEU A 106 -4.85 39.52 -9.03
N GLN A 107 -5.98 39.84 -9.65
CA GLN A 107 -6.22 41.16 -10.20
C GLN A 107 -6.32 42.23 -9.09
N SER A 108 -6.90 41.91 -7.95
CA SER A 108 -7.02 42.81 -6.82
C SER A 108 -5.68 43.26 -6.23
N LEU A 109 -4.59 42.54 -6.48
CA LEU A 109 -3.25 42.93 -6.03
C LEU A 109 -2.76 44.24 -6.63
N MET A 110 -3.37 44.66 -7.71
CA MET A 110 -3.12 45.97 -8.39
C MET A 110 -4.11 47.05 -7.97
N THR A 111 -4.93 46.83 -6.97
CA THR A 111 -5.94 47.77 -6.45
C THR A 111 -5.59 48.18 -4.99
N PRO A 112 -6.25 49.24 -4.47
CA PRO A 112 -6.02 49.70 -3.09
C PRO A 112 -6.33 48.63 -1.99
N ASN A 113 -7.17 47.66 -2.29
CA ASN A 113 -7.56 46.59 -1.37
C ASN A 113 -7.07 45.21 -1.86
N PRO A 114 -5.75 44.91 -1.76
CA PRO A 114 -5.18 43.71 -2.32
C PRO A 114 -5.60 42.45 -1.52
N LYS A 115 -6.00 41.41 -2.22
CA LYS A 115 -6.25 40.07 -1.65
C LYS A 115 -5.36 39.08 -2.36
N LYS A 116 -4.54 38.33 -1.59
CA LYS A 116 -3.72 37.26 -2.17
C LYS A 116 -4.60 36.15 -2.71
N ALA A 117 -4.24 35.65 -3.88
CA ALA A 117 -4.90 34.47 -4.42
C ALA A 117 -4.46 33.23 -3.64
N LYS A 118 -5.36 32.27 -3.49
CA LYS A 118 -5.07 31.02 -2.78
C LYS A 118 -4.86 29.89 -3.76
N LEU A 119 -3.86 29.04 -3.51
CA LEU A 119 -3.75 27.69 -4.07
C LEU A 119 -3.80 26.71 -2.91
N LYS A 120 -4.55 25.62 -3.10
CA LYS A 120 -4.66 24.59 -2.08
C LYS A 120 -4.07 23.29 -2.62
N ILE A 121 -3.20 22.68 -1.82
CA ILE A 121 -2.65 21.33 -2.06
C ILE A 121 -3.45 20.37 -1.19
N ILE A 122 -4.00 19.31 -1.77
CA ILE A 122 -4.66 18.24 -1.05
C ILE A 122 -3.79 16.98 -1.18
N ILE A 123 -3.44 16.38 -0.05
CA ILE A 123 -2.64 15.16 0.03
C ILE A 123 -3.47 14.02 0.61
N ASN A 124 -3.60 12.94 -0.14
CA ASN A 124 -4.33 11.74 0.24
C ASN A 124 -3.40 10.79 1.02
N GLN A 125 -3.24 11.03 2.33
CA GLN A 125 -2.24 10.35 3.15
C GLN A 125 -2.45 8.84 3.23
N GLY A 126 -3.70 8.37 3.15
CA GLY A 126 -4.05 6.95 3.15
C GLY A 126 -3.51 6.15 1.96
N MET A 127 -3.07 6.82 0.89
CA MET A 127 -2.46 6.16 -0.27
C MET A 127 -1.05 5.60 0.03
N GLY A 128 -0.43 6.00 1.12
CA GLY A 128 0.89 5.55 1.58
C GLY A 128 1.78 6.73 1.95
N THR A 129 2.32 6.70 3.17
CA THR A 129 3.00 7.86 3.75
C THR A 129 4.25 8.28 2.97
N THR A 130 5.07 7.33 2.55
CA THR A 130 6.32 7.61 1.81
C THR A 130 6.05 8.35 0.51
N ILE A 131 5.16 7.83 -0.32
CA ILE A 131 4.85 8.43 -1.61
C ILE A 131 4.09 9.76 -1.46
N THR A 132 3.16 9.86 -0.52
CA THR A 132 2.39 11.09 -0.31
C THR A 132 3.26 12.21 0.28
N THR A 133 4.31 11.88 1.05
CA THR A 133 5.34 12.86 1.44
C THR A 133 6.09 13.37 0.23
N GLN A 134 6.51 12.51 -0.68
CA GLN A 134 7.18 12.90 -1.92
C GLN A 134 6.28 13.75 -2.82
N VAL A 135 4.99 13.36 -2.95
CA VAL A 135 3.98 14.14 -3.67
C VAL A 135 3.82 15.53 -3.05
N ASN A 136 3.71 15.61 -1.73
CA ASN A 136 3.61 16.90 -1.04
C ASN A 136 4.80 17.80 -1.34
N THR A 137 6.03 17.28 -1.23
CA THR A 137 7.24 18.05 -1.56
C THR A 137 7.19 18.55 -3.00
N THR A 138 6.90 17.66 -3.95
CA THR A 138 6.83 18.00 -5.38
C THR A 138 5.77 19.06 -5.68
N LEU A 139 4.55 18.90 -5.14
CA LEU A 139 3.46 19.87 -5.36
C LEU A 139 3.76 21.21 -4.68
N THR A 140 4.39 21.20 -3.50
CA THR A 140 4.82 22.42 -2.82
C THR A 140 5.89 23.16 -3.63
N GLU A 141 6.89 22.48 -4.14
CA GLU A 141 7.92 23.07 -5.01
C GLU A 141 7.31 23.65 -6.29
N MET A 142 6.39 22.90 -6.93
CA MET A 142 5.67 23.39 -8.12
C MET A 142 4.87 24.65 -7.83
N THR A 143 4.12 24.70 -6.72
CA THR A 143 3.32 25.87 -6.35
C THR A 143 4.20 27.07 -5.99
N HIS A 144 5.36 26.87 -5.40
CA HIS A 144 6.35 27.94 -5.18
C HIS A 144 6.93 28.48 -6.49
N GLN A 145 7.25 27.61 -7.45
CA GLN A 145 7.67 28.04 -8.79
C GLN A 145 6.59 28.86 -9.50
N ILE A 146 5.33 28.42 -9.41
CA ILE A 146 4.18 29.16 -9.94
C ILE A 146 4.06 30.52 -9.26
N ASN A 147 4.17 30.58 -7.95
CA ASN A 147 4.11 31.84 -7.20
C ASN A 147 5.19 32.84 -7.68
N THR A 148 6.43 32.38 -7.81
CA THR A 148 7.54 33.21 -8.29
C THR A 148 7.33 33.67 -9.74
N ALA A 149 6.85 32.77 -10.62
CA ALA A 149 6.59 33.10 -12.01
C ALA A 149 5.46 34.13 -12.16
N LEU A 150 4.35 33.95 -11.43
CA LEU A 150 3.24 34.91 -11.41
C LEU A 150 3.66 36.25 -10.83
N GLY A 151 4.47 36.27 -9.76
CA GLY A 151 5.01 37.49 -9.19
C GLY A 151 5.84 38.29 -10.20
N LYS A 152 6.77 37.63 -10.89
CA LYS A 152 7.55 38.25 -11.96
C LYS A 152 6.68 38.81 -13.09
N GLN A 153 5.68 38.05 -13.53
CA GLN A 153 4.77 38.49 -14.60
C GLN A 153 3.92 39.70 -14.18
N LEU A 154 3.42 39.69 -12.95
CA LEU A 154 2.64 40.82 -12.41
C LEU A 154 3.49 42.09 -12.30
N LEU A 155 4.72 41.98 -11.76
CA LEU A 155 5.66 43.09 -11.66
C LEU A 155 6.01 43.65 -13.05
N GLN A 156 6.33 42.78 -14.01
CA GLN A 156 6.61 43.23 -15.40
C GLN A 156 5.42 43.89 -16.08
N THR A 157 4.20 43.45 -15.77
CA THR A 157 2.98 44.07 -16.32
C THR A 157 2.77 45.46 -15.71
N LEU A 158 3.02 45.59 -14.40
CA LEU A 158 2.81 46.84 -13.71
C LEU A 158 3.90 47.88 -13.99
N SER A 159 5.16 47.48 -14.10
CA SER A 159 6.29 48.36 -14.43
C SER A 159 6.16 49.02 -15.79
N LYS A 160 5.42 48.41 -16.71
CA LYS A 160 5.05 49.02 -18.01
C LYS A 160 3.97 50.11 -17.92
N LYS A 161 3.18 50.10 -16.84
CA LYS A 161 2.06 50.99 -16.63
C LYS A 161 2.33 52.11 -15.66
N MET A 162 3.26 51.88 -14.71
CA MET A 162 3.60 52.83 -13.63
C MET A 162 5.10 52.99 -13.50
N PRO A 163 5.63 54.24 -13.53
CA PRO A 163 7.09 54.46 -13.40
C PRO A 163 7.65 54.14 -12.02
N ALA A 164 6.82 54.23 -10.99
CA ALA A 164 7.17 53.87 -9.61
C ALA A 164 6.08 53.01 -8.97
N ILE A 165 6.46 51.88 -8.37
CA ILE A 165 5.54 50.99 -7.68
C ILE A 165 5.72 51.23 -6.18
N PRO A 166 4.64 51.50 -5.40
CA PRO A 166 4.70 51.60 -3.95
C PRO A 166 5.28 50.34 -3.32
N ALA A 167 6.11 50.46 -2.27
CA ALA A 167 6.83 49.33 -1.63
C ALA A 167 5.87 48.26 -1.17
N GLU A 168 4.74 48.62 -0.57
CA GLU A 168 3.71 47.67 -0.11
C GLU A 168 3.10 46.86 -1.27
N MET A 169 2.79 47.52 -2.38
CA MET A 169 2.28 46.86 -3.59
C MET A 169 3.35 45.95 -4.18
N ALA A 170 4.61 46.35 -4.24
CA ALA A 170 5.72 45.54 -4.72
C ALA A 170 5.88 44.25 -3.88
N SER A 171 5.74 44.35 -2.55
CA SER A 171 5.79 43.20 -1.61
C SER A 171 4.67 42.20 -1.90
N ASN A 172 3.43 42.67 -2.11
CA ASN A 172 2.30 41.79 -2.44
C ASN A 172 2.42 41.14 -3.82
N LEU A 173 3.01 41.82 -4.77
CA LEU A 173 3.23 41.32 -6.11
C LEU A 173 4.38 40.31 -6.19
N THR A 174 5.40 40.44 -5.34
CA THR A 174 6.52 39.45 -5.28
C THR A 174 6.06 38.09 -4.77
N ASN A 175 5.06 38.07 -3.89
CA ASN A 175 4.50 36.82 -3.33
C ASN A 175 2.96 36.85 -3.42
N PRO A 176 2.40 36.70 -4.63
CA PRO A 176 0.97 36.90 -4.90
C PRO A 176 0.06 35.79 -4.41
N LEU A 177 0.65 34.60 -4.07
CA LEU A 177 -0.13 33.43 -3.68
C LEU A 177 0.02 33.13 -2.19
N THR A 178 -1.06 32.63 -1.59
CA THR A 178 -1.06 31.89 -0.33
C THR A 178 -1.24 30.41 -0.65
N ILE A 179 -0.32 29.56 -0.20
CA ILE A 179 -0.36 28.11 -0.42
C ILE A 179 -0.81 27.45 0.87
N GLU A 180 -1.92 26.72 0.81
CA GLU A 180 -2.48 25.95 1.92
C GLU A 180 -2.35 24.47 1.62
N THR A 181 -1.88 23.66 2.58
CA THR A 181 -1.83 22.20 2.43
C THR A 181 -2.81 21.54 3.38
N GLU A 182 -3.68 20.71 2.83
CA GLU A 182 -4.62 19.87 3.57
C GLU A 182 -4.27 18.40 3.39
N LYS A 183 -4.25 17.65 4.50
CA LYS A 183 -4.09 16.19 4.48
C LYS A 183 -5.44 15.53 4.77
N ILE A 184 -5.89 14.70 3.85
CA ILE A 184 -7.10 13.88 3.99
C ILE A 184 -6.73 12.42 4.18
N ASN A 185 -7.68 11.61 4.64
CA ASN A 185 -7.49 10.17 4.90
C ASN A 185 -6.24 9.93 5.75
N LYS A 186 -6.14 10.67 6.86
CA LYS A 186 -4.96 10.68 7.73
C LYS A 186 -4.69 9.27 8.28
N THR A 187 -3.42 8.88 8.26
CA THR A 187 -2.98 7.56 8.73
C THR A 187 -2.73 7.52 10.24
N GLY A 188 -2.73 8.65 10.93
CA GLY A 188 -2.41 8.71 12.36
C GLY A 188 -1.01 8.16 12.65
N ASP A 189 -0.86 7.55 13.82
CA ASP A 189 0.40 6.95 14.28
C ASP A 189 0.73 5.63 13.57
N LEU A 190 -0.25 5.01 12.89
CA LEU A 190 -0.10 3.76 12.14
C LEU A 190 0.05 4.01 10.63
N ALA A 191 1.05 4.81 10.27
CA ALA A 191 1.35 5.14 8.87
C ALA A 191 1.51 3.92 7.94
N ASN A 192 1.91 2.77 8.48
CA ASN A 192 2.07 1.49 7.77
C ASN A 192 1.22 0.38 8.41
N GLY A 193 -0.02 0.68 8.81
CA GLY A 193 -0.92 -0.26 9.48
C GLY A 193 -1.07 -1.58 8.73
N GLY A 194 -1.14 -1.55 7.41
CA GLY A 194 -1.16 -2.76 6.60
C GLY A 194 0.00 -3.72 6.88
N ALA A 195 1.22 -3.21 7.05
CA ALA A 195 2.39 -4.03 7.35
C ALA A 195 2.36 -4.59 8.77
N HIS A 196 1.96 -3.79 9.76
CA HIS A 196 1.87 -4.23 11.16
C HIS A 196 0.84 -5.33 11.36
N PHE A 197 -0.36 -5.16 10.81
CA PHE A 197 -1.39 -6.20 10.85
C PHE A 197 -0.96 -7.45 10.09
N PHE A 198 -0.33 -7.27 8.92
CA PHE A 198 0.12 -8.38 8.09
C PHE A 198 1.13 -9.28 8.82
N GLN A 199 2.17 -8.71 9.41
CA GLN A 199 3.19 -9.50 10.12
C GLN A 199 2.57 -10.33 11.25
N SER A 200 1.72 -9.70 12.06
CA SER A 200 1.08 -10.37 13.21
C SER A 200 0.15 -11.50 12.78
N VAL A 201 -0.71 -11.26 11.78
CA VAL A 201 -1.65 -12.26 11.27
C VAL A 201 -0.90 -13.39 10.57
N TRP A 202 0.09 -13.06 9.72
CA TRP A 202 0.85 -14.07 8.98
C TRP A 202 1.61 -15.03 9.89
N LEU A 203 2.32 -14.50 10.90
CA LEU A 203 3.05 -15.33 11.87
C LEU A 203 2.09 -16.14 12.73
N GLY A 204 0.95 -15.59 13.11
CA GLY A 204 -0.11 -16.35 13.80
C GLY A 204 -0.63 -17.52 12.96
N CYS A 205 -0.84 -17.30 11.66
CA CYS A 205 -1.26 -18.35 10.73
C CYS A 205 -0.18 -19.41 10.53
N LEU A 206 1.09 -19.03 10.41
CA LEU A 206 2.21 -19.96 10.30
C LEU A 206 2.32 -20.85 11.56
N GLY A 207 2.25 -20.23 12.76
CA GLY A 207 2.29 -20.97 14.02
C GLY A 207 1.12 -21.95 14.15
N THR A 208 -0.09 -21.48 13.81
CA THR A 208 -1.30 -22.33 13.82
C THR A 208 -1.15 -23.51 12.85
N SER A 209 -0.75 -23.25 11.60
CA SER A 209 -0.59 -24.29 10.58
C SER A 209 0.47 -25.32 11.01
N MET A 210 1.63 -24.87 11.49
CA MET A 210 2.69 -25.73 11.98
C MET A 210 2.21 -26.64 13.13
N LEU A 211 1.49 -26.08 14.12
CA LEU A 211 0.99 -26.87 15.25
C LEU A 211 -0.08 -27.87 14.82
N LEU A 212 -0.99 -27.49 13.90
CA LEU A 212 -1.96 -28.41 13.34
C LEU A 212 -1.26 -29.52 12.54
N GLY A 213 -0.27 -29.19 11.71
CA GLY A 213 0.51 -30.17 10.98
C GLY A 213 1.23 -31.15 11.91
N PHE A 214 1.83 -30.69 12.99
CA PHE A 214 2.43 -31.57 14.02
C PHE A 214 1.40 -32.45 14.69
N ALA A 215 0.24 -31.94 15.06
CA ALA A 215 -0.81 -32.70 15.72
C ALA A 215 -1.30 -33.84 14.84
N PHE A 216 -1.56 -33.56 13.57
CA PHE A 216 -2.10 -34.56 12.63
C PHE A 216 -1.04 -35.50 12.07
N SER A 217 0.23 -35.09 11.95
CA SER A 217 1.33 -35.96 11.46
C SER A 217 1.64 -37.17 12.36
N LYS A 218 1.27 -37.10 13.65
CA LYS A 218 1.46 -38.17 14.63
C LYS A 218 0.33 -39.19 14.61
N ILE A 219 -0.80 -38.90 13.95
CA ILE A 219 -1.97 -39.78 13.94
C ILE A 219 -1.90 -40.71 12.75
N LYS A 220 -2.02 -42.01 12.97
CA LYS A 220 -2.16 -43.02 11.90
C LYS A 220 -3.65 -43.25 11.65
N PHE A 221 -4.15 -42.88 10.52
CA PHE A 221 -5.54 -43.10 10.11
C PHE A 221 -5.67 -44.49 9.42
N LYS A 222 -6.66 -45.26 9.86
CA LYS A 222 -6.92 -46.62 9.33
C LYS A 222 -7.85 -46.62 8.14
N SER A 223 -8.65 -45.58 7.99
CA SER A 223 -9.67 -45.49 6.93
C SER A 223 -9.79 -44.05 6.37
N LEU A 224 -10.34 -43.94 5.15
CA LEU A 224 -10.66 -42.63 4.58
C LEU A 224 -11.67 -41.87 5.44
N ARG A 225 -12.61 -42.57 6.08
CA ARG A 225 -13.57 -41.93 6.98
C ARG A 225 -12.89 -41.23 8.16
N GLU A 226 -11.87 -41.87 8.75
CA GLU A 226 -11.08 -41.26 9.81
C GLU A 226 -10.29 -40.04 9.32
N LYS A 227 -9.69 -40.12 8.11
CA LYS A 227 -8.99 -38.99 7.47
C LYS A 227 -9.93 -37.80 7.28
N PHE A 228 -11.14 -38.02 6.77
CA PHE A 228 -12.13 -36.94 6.58
C PHE A 228 -12.69 -36.40 7.92
N SER A 229 -12.86 -37.24 8.92
CA SER A 229 -13.23 -36.78 10.27
C SER A 229 -12.14 -35.89 10.86
N ALA A 230 -10.86 -36.28 10.74
CA ALA A 230 -9.72 -35.48 11.17
C ALA A 230 -9.62 -34.14 10.40
N LEU A 231 -9.88 -34.18 9.09
CA LEU A 231 -10.00 -32.96 8.29
C LEU A 231 -11.10 -32.02 8.80
N GLY A 232 -12.24 -32.55 9.20
CA GLY A 232 -13.32 -31.75 9.81
C GLY A 232 -12.85 -31.05 11.09
N VAL A 233 -12.12 -31.75 11.96
CA VAL A 233 -11.53 -31.15 13.17
C VAL A 233 -10.47 -30.10 12.81
N GLN A 234 -9.64 -30.35 11.82
CA GLN A 234 -8.63 -29.40 11.35
C GLN A 234 -9.27 -28.12 10.83
N LEU A 235 -10.33 -28.23 10.03
CA LEU A 235 -11.09 -27.08 9.50
C LEU A 235 -11.76 -26.29 10.62
N LEU A 236 -12.38 -26.96 11.58
CA LEU A 236 -12.99 -26.31 12.74
C LEU A 236 -11.93 -25.56 13.57
N SER A 237 -10.80 -26.18 13.83
CA SER A 237 -9.67 -25.54 14.51
C SER A 237 -9.14 -24.34 13.73
N ALA A 238 -9.06 -24.41 12.40
CA ALA A 238 -8.65 -23.30 11.55
C ALA A 238 -9.65 -22.13 11.64
N ILE A 239 -10.97 -22.40 11.65
CA ILE A 239 -12.00 -21.37 11.82
C ILE A 239 -11.85 -20.68 13.18
N ILE A 240 -11.77 -21.42 14.27
CA ILE A 240 -11.64 -20.84 15.61
C ILE A 240 -10.36 -20.02 15.71
N SER A 241 -9.22 -20.58 15.27
CA SER A 241 -7.94 -19.87 15.29
C SER A 241 -7.95 -18.60 14.45
N SER A 242 -8.64 -18.59 13.30
CA SER A 242 -8.75 -17.41 12.45
C SER A 242 -9.47 -16.26 13.14
N PHE A 243 -10.55 -16.54 13.88
CA PHE A 243 -11.25 -15.52 14.69
C PHE A 243 -10.37 -15.01 15.84
N VAL A 244 -9.67 -15.92 16.53
CA VAL A 244 -8.75 -15.54 17.61
C VAL A 244 -7.61 -14.67 17.07
N ILE A 245 -7.02 -15.02 15.94
CA ILE A 245 -5.97 -14.21 15.29
C ILE A 245 -6.53 -12.87 14.85
N GLY A 246 -7.64 -12.85 14.10
CA GLY A 246 -8.21 -11.62 13.54
C GLY A 246 -8.58 -10.60 14.61
N TYR A 247 -9.41 -10.99 15.57
CA TYR A 247 -9.84 -10.10 16.65
C TYR A 247 -8.76 -9.89 17.72
N GLY A 248 -7.97 -10.92 18.02
CA GLY A 248 -6.89 -10.83 19.01
C GLY A 248 -5.80 -9.86 18.60
N VAL A 249 -5.37 -9.88 17.34
CA VAL A 249 -4.38 -8.93 16.81
C VAL A 249 -4.89 -7.50 16.91
N ILE A 250 -6.15 -7.24 16.54
CA ILE A 250 -6.74 -5.90 16.64
C ILE A 250 -6.81 -5.44 18.09
N TYR A 251 -7.31 -6.30 18.99
CA TYR A 251 -7.39 -5.99 20.41
C TYR A 251 -6.03 -5.65 21.01
N LEU A 252 -5.01 -6.47 20.74
CA LEU A 252 -3.66 -6.24 21.25
C LEU A 252 -3.05 -4.97 20.67
N GLN A 253 -3.19 -4.71 19.37
CA GLN A 253 -2.64 -3.49 18.78
C GLN A 253 -3.38 -2.24 19.25
N SER A 254 -4.70 -2.27 19.39
CA SER A 254 -5.45 -1.12 19.92
C SER A 254 -5.08 -0.82 21.37
N THR A 255 -4.83 -1.87 22.18
CA THR A 255 -4.55 -1.70 23.61
C THR A 255 -3.08 -1.36 23.87
N ILE A 256 -2.14 -2.03 23.19
CA ILE A 256 -0.69 -1.83 23.43
C ILE A 256 -0.18 -0.59 22.71
N LEU A 257 -0.64 -0.34 21.48
CA LEU A 257 -0.16 0.78 20.65
C LEU A 257 -1.09 2.01 20.72
N ASN A 258 -2.19 1.94 21.47
CA ASN A 258 -3.22 2.99 21.56
C ASN A 258 -3.75 3.46 20.19
N VAL A 259 -3.83 2.54 19.23
CA VAL A 259 -4.26 2.85 17.88
C VAL A 259 -5.77 2.91 17.80
N THR A 260 -6.28 4.00 17.25
CA THR A 260 -7.71 4.14 16.96
C THR A 260 -8.08 3.33 15.72
N ILE A 261 -8.99 2.38 15.87
CA ILE A 261 -9.51 1.54 14.78
C ILE A 261 -10.89 2.07 14.41
N PRO A 262 -11.08 2.59 13.18
CA PRO A 262 -12.35 3.22 12.78
C PRO A 262 -13.53 2.27 12.84
N ASN A 263 -13.34 1.01 12.41
CA ASN A 263 -14.38 -0.01 12.43
C ASN A 263 -13.80 -1.34 12.91
N PHE A 264 -13.87 -1.56 14.24
CA PHE A 264 -13.31 -2.75 14.90
C PHE A 264 -13.94 -4.05 14.37
N THR A 265 -15.27 -4.06 14.22
CA THR A 265 -15.98 -5.27 13.76
C THR A 265 -15.63 -5.63 12.32
N LEU A 266 -15.67 -4.66 11.42
CA LEU A 266 -15.35 -4.89 10.01
C LEU A 266 -13.90 -5.35 9.82
N LEU A 267 -12.95 -4.69 10.50
CA LEU A 267 -11.55 -5.07 10.44
C LEU A 267 -11.32 -6.46 11.03
N GLY A 268 -11.99 -6.78 12.17
CA GLY A 268 -11.92 -8.10 12.80
C GLY A 268 -12.41 -9.23 11.91
N LEU A 269 -13.57 -9.06 11.30
CA LEU A 269 -14.11 -10.02 10.34
C LEU A 269 -13.20 -10.17 9.12
N PHE A 270 -12.69 -9.07 8.59
CA PHE A 270 -11.80 -9.09 7.44
C PHE A 270 -10.48 -9.80 7.75
N LEU A 271 -9.84 -9.49 8.89
CA LEU A 271 -8.60 -10.17 9.30
C LEU A 271 -8.83 -11.65 9.63
N SER A 272 -10.00 -12.00 10.18
CA SER A 272 -10.37 -13.41 10.39
C SER A 272 -10.52 -14.16 9.06
N LEU A 273 -11.13 -13.53 8.05
CA LEU A 273 -11.21 -14.10 6.70
C LEU A 273 -9.81 -14.28 6.08
N CYS A 274 -8.94 -13.28 6.22
CA CYS A 274 -7.54 -13.40 5.78
C CYS A 274 -6.80 -14.53 6.49
N ALA A 275 -6.93 -14.62 7.81
CA ALA A 275 -6.29 -15.65 8.61
C ALA A 275 -6.79 -17.05 8.21
N PHE A 276 -8.09 -17.24 8.03
CA PHE A 276 -8.65 -18.50 7.56
C PHE A 276 -8.09 -18.87 6.18
N SER A 277 -8.08 -17.92 5.25
CA SER A 277 -7.52 -18.10 3.91
C SER A 277 -6.06 -18.56 3.95
N PHE A 278 -5.24 -17.92 4.79
CA PHE A 278 -3.82 -18.25 4.93
C PHE A 278 -3.60 -19.59 5.60
N ILE A 279 -4.31 -19.89 6.69
CA ILE A 279 -4.20 -21.17 7.39
C ILE A 279 -4.54 -22.34 6.45
N ILE A 280 -5.66 -22.24 5.70
CA ILE A 280 -6.08 -23.30 4.80
C ILE A 280 -5.09 -23.47 3.64
N PHE A 281 -4.58 -22.38 3.08
CA PHE A 281 -3.59 -22.44 2.01
C PHE A 281 -2.26 -23.06 2.48
N ILE A 282 -1.74 -22.63 3.64
CA ILE A 282 -0.51 -23.17 4.23
C ILE A 282 -0.68 -24.67 4.56
N ASN A 283 -1.78 -25.03 5.21
CA ASN A 283 -2.09 -26.44 5.52
C ASN A 283 -2.25 -27.29 4.24
N GLY A 284 -2.82 -26.69 3.18
CA GLY A 284 -2.92 -27.34 1.87
C GLY A 284 -1.54 -27.74 1.32
N VAL A 285 -0.62 -26.79 1.28
CA VAL A 285 0.75 -27.02 0.80
C VAL A 285 1.50 -27.97 1.75
N GLU A 286 1.36 -27.80 3.07
CA GLU A 286 1.97 -28.66 4.09
C GLU A 286 1.52 -30.11 3.95
N SER A 287 0.26 -30.37 3.63
CA SER A 287 -0.26 -31.71 3.43
C SER A 287 0.43 -32.46 2.28
N TRP A 288 0.99 -31.75 1.31
CA TRP A 288 1.73 -32.32 0.19
C TRP A 288 3.24 -32.41 0.43
N VAL A 289 3.84 -31.36 0.94
CA VAL A 289 5.29 -31.19 1.06
C VAL A 289 5.78 -31.54 2.47
N GLY A 290 4.91 -31.47 3.47
CA GLY A 290 5.24 -31.62 4.87
C GLY A 290 5.73 -30.33 5.52
N LEU A 291 6.22 -30.44 6.75
CA LEU A 291 6.65 -29.29 7.58
C LEU A 291 7.77 -28.44 6.96
N ILE A 292 8.48 -28.95 5.94
CA ILE A 292 9.50 -28.17 5.21
C ILE A 292 8.91 -26.98 4.45
N SER A 293 7.58 -26.95 4.25
CA SER A 293 6.88 -25.80 3.68
C SER A 293 6.90 -24.57 4.60
N ILE A 294 6.96 -24.74 5.91
CA ILE A 294 6.89 -23.64 6.89
C ILE A 294 8.04 -22.65 6.75
N PRO A 295 9.33 -23.07 6.67
CA PRO A 295 10.43 -22.15 6.35
C PRO A 295 10.24 -21.38 5.04
N VAL A 296 9.65 -22.01 4.01
CA VAL A 296 9.39 -21.35 2.72
C VAL A 296 8.36 -20.23 2.90
N PHE A 297 7.27 -20.49 3.62
CA PHE A 297 6.28 -19.47 3.94
C PHE A 297 6.83 -18.37 4.86
N MET A 298 7.78 -18.70 5.75
CA MET A 298 8.47 -17.71 6.56
C MET A 298 9.36 -16.80 5.70
N LEU A 299 10.10 -17.34 4.73
CA LEU A 299 10.85 -16.53 3.76
C LEU A 299 9.91 -15.65 2.92
N LEU A 300 8.75 -16.17 2.56
CA LEU A 300 7.75 -15.39 1.79
C LEU A 300 7.29 -14.12 2.53
N LEU A 301 7.29 -14.09 3.86
CA LEU A 301 7.04 -12.89 4.65
C LEU A 301 8.02 -11.76 4.29
N PHE A 302 9.31 -12.07 4.22
CA PHE A 302 10.35 -11.09 3.93
C PHE A 302 10.31 -10.63 2.47
N PHE A 303 9.94 -11.52 1.56
CA PHE A 303 9.75 -11.18 0.14
C PHE A 303 8.54 -10.30 -0.06
N ALA A 304 7.44 -10.60 0.61
CA ALA A 304 6.18 -9.86 0.44
C ALA A 304 6.27 -8.44 1.00
N ALA A 305 6.95 -8.20 2.11
CA ALA A 305 6.95 -6.91 2.78
C ALA A 305 7.39 -5.72 1.87
N PRO A 306 8.52 -5.76 1.15
CA PRO A 306 8.89 -4.69 0.21
C PRO A 306 7.90 -4.52 -0.95
N LEU A 307 7.35 -5.64 -1.43
CA LEU A 307 6.41 -5.65 -2.55
C LEU A 307 5.04 -5.06 -2.17
N LEU A 308 4.57 -5.37 -0.94
CA LEU A 308 3.29 -4.88 -0.43
C LEU A 308 3.32 -3.39 -0.09
N THR A 309 4.49 -2.87 0.31
CA THR A 309 4.67 -1.45 0.62
C THR A 309 4.99 -0.60 -0.61
N ALA A 310 5.40 -1.23 -1.71
CA ALA A 310 5.63 -0.54 -2.97
C ALA A 310 4.31 -0.04 -3.58
N ILE A 311 4.37 1.11 -4.21
CA ILE A 311 3.21 1.66 -4.92
C ILE A 311 3.04 0.96 -6.28
N PRO A 312 1.80 0.71 -6.73
CA PRO A 312 1.54 0.02 -8.01
C PRO A 312 2.27 0.66 -9.19
N GLU A 313 2.34 1.99 -9.23
CA GLU A 313 2.98 2.78 -10.30
C GLU A 313 4.50 2.67 -10.34
N SER A 314 5.13 2.12 -9.28
CA SER A 314 6.57 1.85 -9.25
C SER A 314 6.91 0.41 -9.62
N LEU A 315 5.92 -0.48 -9.64
CA LEU A 315 6.12 -1.89 -9.96
C LEU A 315 6.04 -2.12 -11.45
N ASN A 316 7.03 -2.80 -12.00
CA ASN A 316 7.08 -3.17 -13.41
C ASN A 316 6.92 -4.69 -13.61
N GLY A 317 6.41 -5.08 -14.78
CA GLY A 317 6.39 -6.45 -15.28
C GLY A 317 6.12 -7.53 -14.24
N PHE A 318 7.10 -8.32 -13.91
CA PHE A 318 7.02 -9.46 -13.00
C PHE A 318 6.53 -9.06 -11.60
N TYR A 319 7.05 -7.97 -11.02
CA TYR A 319 6.68 -7.54 -9.66
C TYR A 319 5.24 -7.03 -9.58
N SER A 320 4.74 -6.36 -10.63
CA SER A 320 3.35 -5.94 -10.72
C SER A 320 2.41 -7.15 -10.75
N THR A 321 2.71 -8.13 -11.60
CA THR A 321 1.92 -9.37 -11.67
C THR A 321 1.93 -10.10 -10.34
N LEU A 322 3.12 -10.24 -9.74
CA LEU A 322 3.28 -10.94 -8.46
C LEU A 322 2.54 -10.24 -7.32
N SER A 323 2.61 -8.90 -7.24
CA SER A 323 1.85 -8.12 -6.26
C SER A 323 0.34 -8.31 -6.36
N ASN A 324 -0.18 -8.53 -7.57
CA ASN A 324 -1.60 -8.79 -7.76
C ASN A 324 -2.01 -10.23 -7.44
N TRP A 325 -1.08 -11.16 -7.50
CA TRP A 325 -1.33 -12.59 -7.30
C TRP A 325 -1.13 -13.06 -5.85
N LEU A 326 -0.27 -12.37 -5.08
CA LEU A 326 0.04 -12.75 -3.71
C LEU A 326 -1.19 -12.59 -2.79
N PRO A 327 -1.60 -13.65 -2.07
CA PRO A 327 -2.73 -13.58 -1.13
C PRO A 327 -2.58 -12.48 -0.07
N MET A 328 -1.34 -12.19 0.33
CA MET A 328 -1.00 -11.14 1.30
C MET A 328 -1.36 -9.74 0.80
N SER A 329 -1.32 -9.52 -0.51
CA SER A 329 -1.68 -8.24 -1.13
C SER A 329 -3.15 -7.88 -0.92
N TYR A 330 -4.03 -8.89 -0.91
CA TYR A 330 -5.45 -8.68 -0.63
C TYR A 330 -5.66 -8.19 0.81
N MET A 331 -4.95 -8.80 1.76
CA MET A 331 -5.00 -8.36 3.15
C MET A 331 -4.49 -6.92 3.30
N TYR A 332 -3.32 -6.61 2.74
CA TYR A 332 -2.71 -5.28 2.83
C TYR A 332 -3.64 -4.19 2.27
N ARG A 333 -4.20 -4.43 1.07
CA ARG A 333 -5.14 -3.50 0.42
C ARG A 333 -6.44 -3.36 1.20
N GLY A 334 -7.00 -4.44 1.72
CA GLY A 334 -8.24 -4.39 2.50
C GLY A 334 -8.05 -3.68 3.85
N VAL A 335 -6.95 -3.91 4.55
CA VAL A 335 -6.61 -3.16 5.77
C VAL A 335 -6.50 -1.67 5.47
N LYS A 336 -5.81 -1.30 4.39
CA LYS A 336 -5.68 0.09 3.95
C LYS A 336 -7.05 0.74 3.71
N SER A 337 -7.95 0.07 2.99
CA SER A 337 -9.30 0.56 2.71
C SER A 337 -10.12 0.77 3.99
N ILE A 338 -10.06 -0.18 4.92
CA ILE A 338 -10.81 -0.08 6.19
C ILE A 338 -10.23 1.00 7.10
N MET A 339 -8.91 0.99 7.30
CA MET A 339 -8.24 1.84 8.29
C MET A 339 -8.20 3.32 7.90
N TYR A 340 -7.94 3.62 6.63
CA TYR A 340 -7.67 5.00 6.22
C TYR A 340 -8.80 5.62 5.41
N PHE A 341 -9.59 4.81 4.70
CA PHE A 341 -10.67 5.30 3.86
C PHE A 341 -12.06 5.04 4.45
N ASN A 342 -12.13 4.29 5.56
CA ASN A 342 -13.39 3.83 6.17
C ASN A 342 -14.32 3.14 5.14
N ASN A 343 -13.72 2.45 4.17
CA ASN A 343 -14.40 1.73 3.12
C ASN A 343 -14.39 0.23 3.40
N SER A 344 -15.41 -0.48 2.95
CA SER A 344 -15.37 -1.94 2.88
C SER A 344 -14.34 -2.39 1.84
N PRO A 345 -13.65 -3.53 2.06
CA PRO A 345 -12.77 -4.10 1.05
C PRO A 345 -13.50 -4.32 -0.26
N SER A 346 -12.84 -4.02 -1.39
CA SER A 346 -13.46 -4.19 -2.71
C SER A 346 -13.79 -5.66 -2.99
N GLN A 347 -14.77 -5.89 -3.87
CA GLN A 347 -15.16 -7.23 -4.27
C GLN A 347 -13.96 -8.05 -4.81
N SER A 348 -13.03 -7.43 -5.52
CA SER A 348 -11.82 -8.09 -6.03
C SER A 348 -10.91 -8.62 -4.92
N ILE A 349 -10.81 -7.90 -3.80
CA ILE A 349 -10.05 -8.31 -2.61
C ILE A 349 -10.69 -9.55 -1.99
N ILE A 350 -12.01 -9.50 -1.76
CA ILE A 350 -12.74 -10.61 -1.15
C ILE A 350 -12.68 -11.86 -2.04
N MET A 351 -12.89 -11.71 -3.36
CA MET A 351 -12.80 -12.83 -4.30
C MET A 351 -11.40 -13.43 -4.34
N GLY A 352 -10.34 -12.62 -4.26
CA GLY A 352 -8.97 -13.12 -4.18
C GLY A 352 -8.72 -14.01 -2.95
N LEU A 353 -9.25 -13.62 -1.79
CA LEU A 353 -9.18 -14.45 -0.57
C LEU A 353 -10.01 -15.74 -0.72
N ILE A 354 -11.20 -15.66 -1.31
CA ILE A 354 -12.04 -16.85 -1.58
C ILE A 354 -11.31 -17.81 -2.51
N TYR A 355 -10.69 -17.34 -3.60
CA TYR A 355 -9.88 -18.19 -4.47
C TYR A 355 -8.71 -18.86 -3.73
N THR A 356 -8.06 -18.13 -2.82
CA THR A 356 -6.99 -18.70 -1.99
C THR A 356 -7.53 -19.81 -1.08
N ILE A 357 -8.72 -19.63 -0.48
CA ILE A 357 -9.41 -20.66 0.32
C ILE A 357 -9.72 -21.88 -0.55
N ILE A 358 -10.30 -21.68 -1.73
CA ILE A 358 -10.66 -22.79 -2.64
C ILE A 358 -9.42 -23.60 -3.02
N VAL A 359 -8.33 -22.93 -3.41
CA VAL A 359 -7.07 -23.62 -3.75
C VAL A 359 -6.54 -24.40 -2.55
N GLY A 360 -6.52 -23.79 -1.37
CA GLY A 360 -6.09 -24.44 -0.15
C GLY A 360 -6.95 -25.67 0.20
N LEU A 361 -8.28 -25.56 0.10
CA LEU A 361 -9.20 -26.70 0.32
C LEU A 361 -9.00 -27.81 -0.69
N ILE A 362 -8.82 -27.52 -1.97
CA ILE A 362 -8.50 -28.52 -2.99
C ILE A 362 -7.21 -29.27 -2.63
N LEU A 363 -6.19 -28.55 -2.20
CA LEU A 363 -4.92 -29.16 -1.79
C LEU A 363 -5.08 -30.06 -0.54
N VAL A 364 -5.78 -29.59 0.50
CA VAL A 364 -6.01 -30.35 1.74
C VAL A 364 -6.85 -31.61 1.45
N ILE A 365 -7.94 -31.47 0.68
CA ILE A 365 -8.83 -32.60 0.35
C ILE A 365 -8.09 -33.63 -0.53
N SER A 366 -7.38 -33.17 -1.57
CA SER A 366 -6.64 -34.05 -2.45
C SER A 366 -5.54 -34.84 -1.73
N ALA A 367 -4.94 -34.23 -0.69
CA ALA A 367 -3.93 -34.90 0.13
C ALA A 367 -4.49 -36.09 0.93
N GLN A 368 -5.80 -36.15 1.22
CA GLN A 368 -6.43 -37.31 1.91
C GLN A 368 -6.35 -38.60 1.08
N PHE A 369 -6.25 -38.47 -0.24
CA PHE A 369 -6.12 -39.63 -1.14
C PHE A 369 -4.67 -40.08 -1.36
N LYS A 370 -3.69 -39.37 -0.76
CA LYS A 370 -2.28 -39.73 -0.83
C LYS A 370 -2.04 -41.06 -0.13
N LYS A 371 -1.36 -42.00 -0.80
CA LYS A 371 -0.93 -43.25 -0.19
C LYS A 371 0.14 -42.96 0.88
N ASP A 372 -0.05 -43.47 2.06
CA ASP A 372 0.95 -43.37 3.12
C ASP A 372 2.25 -44.04 2.63
N LYS A 373 3.36 -43.30 2.56
CA LYS A 373 4.66 -43.88 2.29
C LYS A 373 4.95 -44.85 3.42
N LYS A 374 5.00 -46.17 3.16
CA LYS A 374 5.60 -47.12 4.06
C LYS A 374 7.02 -46.63 4.36
N LYS A 375 7.32 -46.22 5.60
CA LYS A 375 8.69 -46.18 6.07
C LYS A 375 9.12 -47.63 6.10
N GLU A 376 9.97 -48.02 5.15
CA GLU A 376 10.81 -49.20 5.36
C GLU A 376 11.62 -48.88 6.62
N VAL A 377 11.27 -49.57 7.68
CA VAL A 377 12.08 -49.68 8.87
C VAL A 377 13.15 -50.66 8.47
N ASP A 378 14.28 -50.15 7.98
CA ASP A 378 15.49 -50.95 7.89
C ASP A 378 15.85 -51.39 9.32
N ALA A 379 15.82 -52.70 9.47
CA ALA A 379 16.25 -53.46 10.66
C ALA A 379 17.77 -53.29 10.90
#